data_5c1c1e93c5370d6284361169459b3fb7
#
_entry.id   5c1c1e93c5370d6284361169459b3fb7
#
_cell.length_a   1.000
_cell.length_b   1.000
_cell.length_c   1.000
_cell.angle_alpha   90.00
_cell.angle_beta   90.00
_cell.angle_gamma   90.00
#
_symmetry.space_group_name_H-M   'P 1'
#
loop_
_entity.id
_entity.type
_entity.pdbx_description
1 polymer ?
#
loop_
_entity_poly.entity_id
_entity_poly.type
_entity_poly.pdbx_seq_one_letter_code
_entity_poly.pdbx_strand_id
1 'polypeptide(L)'
;MRLKRYGETQSLPEQQLSDICKQILDLDEFIRFAGIANKMGSLEATTYRQGVVSLMTSDETSQYALQAVLRAATRQDFESNIGRLQYSIGKYKKLIRATVPILLGSDGDHESKYYLLLSFDVGSDAKSIIEDKVIPYLETHKEIFDV
;
A
#
# COMPACT_ATOMS: atom_id res chain seq x y z
N MET A 1 -5.13 28.69 -10.49
CA MET A 1 -5.78 27.44 -10.88
C MET A 1 -4.93 26.74 -11.93
N ARG A 2 -4.54 25.52 -11.63
CA ARG A 2 -3.73 24.77 -12.56
C ARG A 2 -4.62 24.14 -13.63
N LEU A 3 -4.33 24.43 -14.88
CA LEU A 3 -5.03 23.79 -15.97
C LEU A 3 -4.50 22.38 -16.16
N LYS A 4 -5.41 21.42 -16.21
CA LYS A 4 -5.07 20.03 -16.46
C LYS A 4 -4.66 19.86 -17.91
N ARG A 5 -3.49 19.30 -18.14
CA ARG A 5 -3.06 19.01 -19.50
C ARG A 5 -3.88 17.86 -20.07
N TYR A 6 -4.17 17.95 -21.33
CA TYR A 6 -4.88 16.89 -22.02
C TYR A 6 -4.06 15.60 -21.97
N GLY A 7 -4.67 14.52 -21.51
CA GLY A 7 -4.00 13.24 -21.38
C GLY A 7 -3.18 13.07 -20.11
N GLU A 8 -3.08 14.10 -19.30
CA GLU A 8 -2.35 14.01 -18.04
C GLU A 8 -3.15 13.23 -17.02
N THR A 9 -2.55 12.17 -16.43
CA THR A 9 -3.19 11.42 -15.38
C THR A 9 -3.10 12.21 -14.09
N GLN A 10 -4.22 12.35 -13.41
CA GLN A 10 -4.22 13.02 -12.13
C GLN A 10 -3.61 12.11 -11.08
N SER A 11 -2.50 12.54 -10.49
CA SER A 11 -1.84 11.80 -9.42
C SER A 11 -1.71 12.71 -8.19
N LEU A 12 -1.59 12.09 -7.04
CA LEU A 12 -1.37 12.81 -5.80
C LEU A 12 0.05 13.37 -5.76
N PRO A 13 0.25 14.52 -5.09
CA PRO A 13 1.59 15.02 -4.89
C PRO A 13 2.44 14.00 -4.13
N GLU A 14 3.67 13.82 -4.60
CA GLU A 14 4.61 12.89 -3.98
C GLU A 14 4.80 13.17 -2.49
N GLN A 15 4.87 14.44 -2.13
CA GLN A 15 5.04 14.83 -0.74
C GLN A 15 3.89 14.34 0.15
N GLN A 16 2.68 14.42 -0.35
CA GLN A 16 1.50 13.96 0.39
C GLN A 16 1.55 12.45 0.62
N LEU A 17 1.90 11.69 -0.40
CA LEU A 17 2.04 10.24 -0.28
C LEU A 17 3.19 9.87 0.63
N SER A 18 4.30 10.60 0.57
CA SER A 18 5.44 10.39 1.45
C SER A 18 5.05 10.62 2.92
N ASP A 19 4.29 11.67 3.19
CA ASP A 19 3.82 11.96 4.55
C ASP A 19 2.91 10.85 5.08
N ILE A 20 2.05 10.30 4.23
CA ILE A 20 1.20 9.17 4.59
C ILE A 20 2.05 7.96 4.95
N CYS A 21 3.07 7.65 4.16
CA CYS A 21 3.97 6.54 4.45
C CYS A 21 4.64 6.71 5.81
N LYS A 22 5.08 7.92 6.13
CA LYS A 22 5.70 8.20 7.43
C LYS A 22 4.72 8.02 8.57
N GLN A 23 3.48 8.49 8.40
CA GLN A 23 2.45 8.32 9.41
C GLN A 23 2.12 6.85 9.64
N ILE A 24 2.10 6.06 8.57
CA ILE A 24 1.85 4.63 8.67
C ILE A 24 2.98 3.94 9.44
N LEU A 25 4.23 4.29 9.16
CA LEU A 25 5.35 3.75 9.93
C LEU A 25 5.21 4.01 11.42
N ASP A 26 4.67 5.16 11.78
CA ASP A 26 4.52 5.55 13.19
C ASP A 26 3.36 4.83 13.88
N LEU A 27 2.53 4.09 13.14
CA LEU A 27 1.43 3.36 13.75
C LEU A 27 1.89 2.21 14.64
N ASP A 28 3.02 1.59 14.31
CA ASP A 28 3.52 0.46 15.07
C ASP A 28 5.03 0.31 14.86
N GLU A 29 5.74 0.01 15.93
CA GLU A 29 7.20 -0.13 15.89
C GLU A 29 7.68 -1.30 15.06
N PHE A 30 6.82 -2.30 14.80
CA PHE A 30 7.19 -3.48 14.01
C PHE A 30 7.07 -3.26 12.50
N ILE A 31 6.54 -2.12 12.06
CA ILE A 31 6.50 -1.80 10.63
C ILE A 31 7.88 -1.31 10.21
N ARG A 32 8.49 -2.03 9.25
CA ARG A 32 9.83 -1.72 8.76
C ARG A 32 9.82 -0.79 7.56
N PHE A 33 8.79 -0.88 6.75
CA PHE A 33 8.71 -0.21 5.46
C PHE A 33 7.25 0.04 5.11
N ALA A 34 6.98 1.21 4.56
CA ALA A 34 5.69 1.54 3.96
C ALA A 34 5.94 2.16 2.59
N GLY A 35 5.24 1.65 1.60
CA GLY A 35 5.30 2.17 0.24
C GLY A 35 3.91 2.24 -0.36
N ILE A 36 3.72 3.18 -1.26
CA ILE A 36 2.45 3.32 -1.98
C ILE A 36 2.74 3.17 -3.46
N ALA A 37 2.08 2.20 -4.07
CA ALA A 37 2.16 1.96 -5.50
C ALA A 37 0.83 2.32 -6.15
N ASN A 38 0.88 2.75 -7.41
CA ASN A 38 -0.32 2.98 -8.19
C ASN A 38 -0.82 1.68 -8.81
N LYS A 39 -1.93 1.74 -9.51
CA LYS A 39 -2.54 0.54 -10.12
C LYS A 39 -1.69 -0.10 -11.21
N MET A 40 -0.70 0.62 -11.72
CA MET A 40 0.25 0.08 -12.69
C MET A 40 1.43 -0.62 -12.02
N GLY A 41 1.49 -0.61 -10.70
CA GLY A 41 2.56 -1.26 -9.96
C GLY A 41 3.80 -0.40 -9.78
N SER A 42 3.72 0.89 -10.10
CA SER A 42 4.84 1.81 -9.90
C SER A 42 4.79 2.41 -8.50
N LEU A 43 5.93 2.42 -7.83
CA LEU A 43 6.04 3.05 -6.51
C LEU A 43 6.05 4.56 -6.64
N GLU A 44 5.18 5.22 -5.89
CA GLU A 44 5.08 6.66 -5.87
C GLU A 44 5.64 7.27 -4.60
N ALA A 45 5.74 6.49 -3.53
CA ALA A 45 6.37 6.92 -2.29
C ALA A 45 6.84 5.70 -1.52
N THR A 46 7.95 5.85 -0.81
CA THR A 46 8.49 4.80 0.06
C THR A 46 9.13 5.43 1.28
N THR A 47 9.06 4.74 2.40
CA THR A 47 9.72 5.18 3.62
C THR A 47 10.13 3.95 4.44
N TYR A 48 11.34 3.97 4.93
CA TYR A 48 11.86 2.92 5.82
C TYR A 48 11.90 3.44 7.25
N ARG A 49 11.66 2.55 8.20
CA ARG A 49 11.86 2.87 9.61
C ARG A 49 13.34 3.21 9.82
N GLN A 50 13.58 4.23 10.61
CA GLN A 50 14.94 4.67 10.92
C GLN A 50 15.76 3.50 11.49
N GLY A 51 16.98 3.34 10.99
CA GLY A 51 17.88 2.30 11.45
C GLY A 51 17.69 0.94 10.77
N VAL A 52 16.66 0.79 9.95
CA VAL A 52 16.44 -0.46 9.22
C VAL A 52 17.32 -0.50 7.98
N VAL A 53 18.02 -1.60 7.81
CA VAL A 53 18.77 -1.86 6.58
C VAL A 53 17.85 -2.63 5.63
N SER A 54 17.65 -2.09 4.45
CA SER A 54 16.84 -2.75 3.44
C SER A 54 17.48 -4.07 3.02
N LEU A 55 16.67 -5.11 2.94
CA LEU A 55 17.12 -6.43 2.46
C LEU A 55 17.13 -6.51 0.94
N MET A 56 16.63 -5.49 0.25
CA MET A 56 16.48 -5.47 -1.19
C MET A 56 17.07 -4.20 -1.78
N THR A 57 17.55 -4.29 -3.00
CA THR A 57 18.00 -3.12 -3.74
C THR A 57 16.77 -2.29 -4.18
N SER A 58 17.03 -1.07 -4.65
CA SER A 58 15.98 -0.20 -5.18
C SER A 58 15.26 -0.87 -6.37
N ASP A 59 16.01 -1.49 -7.27
CA ASP A 59 15.41 -2.18 -8.43
C ASP A 59 14.57 -3.37 -7.99
N GLU A 60 15.06 -4.14 -7.03
CA GLU A 60 14.30 -5.28 -6.50
C GLU A 60 13.01 -4.82 -5.82
N THR A 61 13.05 -3.71 -5.11
CA THR A 61 11.86 -3.15 -4.46
C THR A 61 10.82 -2.73 -5.50
N SER A 62 11.26 -2.10 -6.59
CA SER A 62 10.37 -1.72 -7.68
C SER A 62 9.75 -2.93 -8.36
N GLN A 63 10.53 -3.97 -8.58
CA GLN A 63 10.06 -5.22 -9.18
C GLN A 63 9.05 -5.92 -8.26
N TYR A 64 9.34 -5.93 -6.96
CA TYR A 64 8.42 -6.49 -5.98
C TYR A 64 7.08 -5.75 -5.99
N ALA A 65 7.10 -4.41 -6.06
CA ALA A 65 5.88 -3.61 -6.08
C ALA A 65 5.00 -3.98 -7.28
N LEU A 66 5.60 -4.11 -8.46
CA LEU A 66 4.86 -4.52 -9.65
C LEU A 66 4.22 -5.89 -9.45
N GLN A 67 4.97 -6.86 -8.96
CA GLN A 67 4.47 -8.21 -8.72
C GLN A 67 3.35 -8.22 -7.68
N ALA A 68 3.48 -7.44 -6.62
CA ALA A 68 2.47 -7.37 -5.56
C ALA A 68 1.14 -6.83 -6.09
N VAL A 69 1.21 -5.76 -6.89
CA VAL A 69 0.00 -5.17 -7.48
C VAL A 69 -0.65 -6.14 -8.47
N LEU A 70 0.14 -6.81 -9.30
CA LEU A 70 -0.40 -7.81 -10.24
C LEU A 70 -1.10 -8.95 -9.51
N ARG A 71 -0.52 -9.45 -8.41
CA ARG A 71 -1.15 -10.51 -7.63
C ARG A 71 -2.47 -10.04 -7.01
N ALA A 72 -2.50 -8.83 -6.48
CA ALA A 72 -3.70 -8.27 -5.88
C ALA A 72 -4.79 -8.09 -6.95
N ALA A 73 -4.44 -7.57 -8.11
CA ALA A 73 -5.38 -7.38 -9.19
C ALA A 73 -5.99 -8.70 -9.66
N THR A 74 -5.16 -9.75 -9.76
CA THR A 74 -5.64 -11.08 -10.15
C THR A 74 -6.63 -11.64 -9.12
N ARG A 75 -6.37 -11.42 -7.84
CA ARG A 75 -7.27 -11.89 -6.78
C ARG A 75 -8.60 -11.16 -6.77
N GLN A 76 -8.65 -9.96 -7.33
CA GLN A 76 -9.88 -9.18 -7.41
C GLN A 76 -10.88 -9.72 -8.43
N ASP A 77 -10.48 -10.65 -9.27
CA ASP A 77 -11.37 -11.24 -10.28
C ASP A 77 -12.59 -11.94 -9.67
N PHE A 78 -12.51 -12.32 -8.40
CA PHE A 78 -13.61 -13.03 -7.73
C PHE A 78 -14.34 -12.20 -6.70
N GLU A 79 -14.15 -10.88 -6.72
CA GLU A 79 -14.77 -9.97 -5.74
C GLU A 79 -16.28 -10.11 -5.67
N SER A 80 -16.93 -10.33 -6.80
CA SER A 80 -18.39 -10.44 -6.83
C SER A 80 -18.89 -11.64 -6.06
N ASN A 81 -18.05 -12.67 -5.88
CA ASN A 81 -18.45 -13.89 -5.19
C ASN A 81 -18.07 -13.89 -3.72
N ILE A 82 -16.90 -13.37 -3.39
CA ILE A 82 -16.36 -13.51 -2.04
C ILE A 82 -16.06 -12.18 -1.36
N GLY A 83 -16.38 -11.07 -2.02
CA GLY A 83 -16.10 -9.74 -1.48
C GLY A 83 -14.72 -9.23 -1.88
N ARG A 84 -14.46 -7.98 -1.54
CA ARG A 84 -13.22 -7.32 -1.93
C ARG A 84 -12.04 -7.84 -1.10
N LEU A 85 -10.90 -7.97 -1.75
CA LEU A 85 -9.66 -8.31 -1.05
C LEU A 85 -9.32 -7.18 -0.08
N GLN A 86 -9.21 -7.53 1.20
CA GLN A 86 -8.88 -6.56 2.25
C GLN A 86 -7.37 -6.40 2.41
N TYR A 87 -6.66 -7.50 2.42
CA TYR A 87 -5.19 -7.50 2.47
C TYR A 87 -4.68 -8.91 2.21
N SER A 88 -3.40 -9.01 1.89
CA SER A 88 -2.72 -10.30 1.83
C SER A 88 -1.40 -10.20 2.58
N ILE A 89 -1.01 -11.29 3.24
CA ILE A 89 0.20 -11.38 4.03
C ILE A 89 1.03 -12.55 3.55
N GLY A 90 2.32 -12.29 3.32
CA GLY A 90 3.29 -13.34 3.05
C GLY A 90 4.34 -13.36 4.15
N LYS A 91 4.50 -14.49 4.80
CA LYS A 91 5.52 -14.63 5.84
C LYS A 91 6.76 -15.28 5.24
N TYR A 92 7.85 -14.53 5.28
CA TYR A 92 9.16 -15.00 4.84
C TYR A 92 10.03 -15.26 6.06
N LYS A 93 11.13 -15.94 5.84
CA LYS A 93 12.03 -16.30 6.95
C LYS A 93 12.60 -15.06 7.64
N LYS A 94 12.88 -14.00 6.88
CA LYS A 94 13.55 -12.80 7.39
C LYS A 94 12.64 -11.61 7.64
N LEU A 95 11.43 -11.62 7.07
CA LEU A 95 10.46 -10.55 7.29
C LEU A 95 9.07 -11.01 6.88
N ILE A 96 8.09 -10.19 7.21
CA ILE A 96 6.70 -10.39 6.79
C ILE A 96 6.36 -9.25 5.84
N ARG A 97 5.68 -9.55 4.74
CA ARG A 97 5.20 -8.56 3.78
C ARG A 97 3.69 -8.57 3.73
N ALA A 98 3.12 -7.42 3.43
CA ALA A 98 1.69 -7.31 3.22
C ALA A 98 1.38 -6.37 2.07
N THR A 99 0.29 -6.65 1.39
CA THR A 99 -0.29 -5.77 0.37
C THR A 99 -1.70 -5.44 0.80
N VAL A 100 -1.98 -4.15 0.93
CA VAL A 100 -3.29 -3.66 1.35
C VAL A 100 -3.85 -2.78 0.24
N PRO A 101 -4.83 -3.28 -0.54
CA PRO A 101 -5.48 -2.42 -1.53
C PRO A 101 -6.14 -1.25 -0.81
N ILE A 102 -5.94 -0.04 -1.30
CA ILE A 102 -6.59 1.13 -0.72
C ILE A 102 -7.96 1.25 -1.37
N LEU A 103 -8.98 0.87 -0.60
CA LEU A 103 -10.34 0.78 -1.08
C LEU A 103 -11.02 2.14 -0.98
N LEU A 104 -11.49 2.64 -2.11
CA LEU A 104 -12.17 3.91 -2.20
C LEU A 104 -13.65 3.67 -2.45
N GLY A 105 -14.47 4.55 -1.91
CA GLY A 105 -15.90 4.46 -2.09
C GLY A 105 -16.54 3.43 -1.18
N SER A 106 -17.86 3.44 -1.17
CA SER A 106 -18.64 2.60 -0.27
C SER A 106 -18.91 1.22 -0.85
N ASP A 107 -19.04 1.13 -2.15
CA ASP A 107 -19.48 -0.13 -2.75
C ASP A 107 -19.01 -0.33 -4.16
N GLY A 108 -18.63 -1.50 -4.46
CA GLY A 108 -18.75 -2.09 -5.72
C GLY A 108 -17.56 -1.98 -6.58
N ASP A 109 -17.75 -1.50 -7.71
CA ASP A 109 -17.00 -1.81 -8.90
C ASP A 109 -15.72 -1.03 -9.09
N HIS A 110 -15.22 -0.37 -8.05
CA HIS A 110 -14.06 0.48 -8.23
C HIS A 110 -12.78 -0.28 -8.02
N GLU A 111 -11.98 -0.33 -9.05
CA GLU A 111 -10.62 -0.82 -8.92
C GLU A 111 -9.87 0.05 -7.92
N SER A 112 -9.02 -0.58 -7.12
CA SER A 112 -8.12 0.16 -6.27
C SER A 112 -7.14 0.93 -7.13
N LYS A 113 -7.02 2.23 -6.90
CA LYS A 113 -6.06 3.07 -7.62
C LYS A 113 -4.68 3.02 -7.00
N TYR A 114 -4.63 2.67 -5.72
CA TYR A 114 -3.41 2.64 -4.95
C TYR A 114 -3.36 1.39 -4.10
N TYR A 115 -2.15 0.95 -3.82
CA TYR A 115 -1.87 -0.21 -2.98
C TYR A 115 -0.81 0.18 -1.96
N LEU A 116 -1.09 -0.12 -0.71
CA LEU A 116 -0.12 0.05 0.36
C LEU A 116 0.70 -1.23 0.47
N LEU A 117 2.01 -1.09 0.41
CA LEU A 117 2.95 -2.19 0.56
C LEU A 117 3.68 -2.01 1.88
N LEU A 118 3.67 -3.06 2.69
CA LEU A 118 4.26 -3.03 4.03
C LEU A 118 5.25 -4.16 4.20
N SER A 119 6.25 -3.93 5.03
CA SER A 119 7.03 -5.02 5.60
C SER A 119 7.11 -4.85 7.11
N PHE A 120 7.18 -5.97 7.79
CA PHE A 120 7.17 -6.05 9.25
C PHE A 120 8.35 -6.89 9.72
N ASP A 121 8.77 -6.64 10.95
CA ASP A 121 9.74 -7.50 11.61
C ASP A 121 9.16 -8.92 11.74
N VAL A 122 10.01 -9.90 11.54
CA VAL A 122 9.63 -11.29 11.74
C VAL A 122 9.28 -11.49 13.22
N GLY A 123 8.23 -12.22 13.50
CA GLY A 123 7.75 -12.40 14.87
C GLY A 123 6.70 -11.38 15.30
N SER A 124 6.42 -10.36 14.48
CA SER A 124 5.33 -9.45 14.77
C SER A 124 3.97 -10.08 14.47
N ASP A 125 2.93 -9.52 15.07
CA ASP A 125 1.56 -9.89 14.72
C ASP A 125 1.05 -8.96 13.62
N ALA A 126 1.51 -9.20 12.40
CA ALA A 126 1.20 -8.34 11.26
C ALA A 126 -0.31 -8.26 11.01
N LYS A 127 -1.03 -9.36 11.19
CA LYS A 127 -2.47 -9.37 10.98
C LYS A 127 -3.17 -8.37 11.91
N SER A 128 -2.87 -8.42 13.20
CA SER A 128 -3.47 -7.50 14.17
C SER A 128 -3.07 -6.05 13.90
N ILE A 129 -1.82 -5.81 13.54
CA ILE A 129 -1.37 -4.47 13.21
C ILE A 129 -2.15 -3.91 12.02
N ILE A 130 -2.34 -4.73 10.99
CA ILE A 130 -3.10 -4.31 9.81
C ILE A 130 -4.56 -4.03 10.18
N GLU A 131 -5.21 -4.95 10.88
CA GLU A 131 -6.64 -4.84 11.19
C GLU A 131 -6.94 -3.74 12.20
N ASP A 132 -6.10 -3.59 13.20
CA ASP A 132 -6.38 -2.68 14.31
C ASP A 132 -5.81 -1.27 14.13
N LYS A 133 -4.79 -1.13 13.29
CA LYS A 133 -4.09 0.16 13.14
C LYS A 133 -4.06 0.67 11.71
N VAL A 134 -3.67 -0.18 10.76
CA VAL A 134 -3.47 0.26 9.37
C VAL A 134 -4.80 0.52 8.66
N ILE A 135 -5.69 -0.45 8.68
CA ILE A 135 -6.99 -0.30 8.00
C ILE A 135 -7.80 0.87 8.60
N PRO A 136 -7.90 1.01 9.94
CA PRO A 136 -8.58 2.19 10.49
C PRO A 136 -7.94 3.51 10.08
N TYR A 137 -6.61 3.56 9.99
CA TYR A 137 -5.93 4.76 9.51
C TYR A 137 -6.33 5.08 8.07
N LEU A 138 -6.33 4.07 7.19
CA LEU A 138 -6.71 4.27 5.79
C LEU A 138 -8.16 4.71 5.67
N GLU A 139 -9.05 4.17 6.49
CA GLU A 139 -10.46 4.53 6.50
C GLU A 139 -10.67 6.02 6.85
N THR A 140 -9.92 6.53 7.81
CA THR A 140 -10.04 7.94 8.21
C THR A 140 -9.37 8.89 7.24
N HIS A 141 -8.47 8.40 6.39
CA HIS A 141 -7.70 9.23 5.44
C HIS A 141 -8.02 8.92 3.99
N LYS A 142 -9.07 8.15 3.73
CA LYS A 142 -9.37 7.70 2.35
C LYS A 142 -9.64 8.84 1.38
N GLU A 143 -10.09 9.99 1.87
CA GLU A 143 -10.35 11.15 1.02
C GLU A 143 -9.10 11.64 0.29
N ILE A 144 -7.93 11.41 0.88
CA ILE A 144 -6.66 11.79 0.25
C ILE A 144 -6.46 11.05 -1.06
N PHE A 145 -6.94 9.82 -1.14
CA PHE A 145 -6.76 8.96 -2.30
C PHE A 145 -7.89 9.08 -3.32
N ASP A 146 -8.93 9.80 -2.97
CA ASP A 146 -10.09 9.99 -3.84
C ASP A 146 -9.87 11.21 -4.74
N VAL A 147 -9.20 10.99 -5.84
CA VAL A 147 -8.80 12.06 -6.76
C VAL A 147 -9.56 11.94 -8.07
#